data_7fec87a4b2db7baf8aabe09885b2ad1a
#
_entry.id   7fec87a4b2db7baf8aabe09885b2ad1a
#
_cell.length_a   1.000
_cell.length_b   1.000
_cell.length_c   1.000
_cell.angle_alpha   90.00
_cell.angle_beta   90.00
_cell.angle_gamma   90.00
#
_symmetry.space_group_name_H-M   'P 1'
#
loop_
_entity.id
_entity.type
_entity.pdbx_description
1 polymer ?
#
loop_
_entity_poly.entity_id
_entity_poly.type
_entity_poly.pdbx_seq_one_letter_code
_entity_poly.pdbx_strand_id
1 'polypeptide(L)'
;MPKTRHARRRTDTGPASVAGGPRIHGFATNKADLEEIVVTSLRRAGLWEEVKDRLNDPGTGLSGGQQQRLCIARAIAVSPEVILMDEPCSALDPIATAKIEELIDELRERYCIVIVTHSMAQAARVSQRTAFFHLGRLVETGPTEEIFTNPRERRTLDYITGRFG
;
A
#
# COMPACT_ATOMS: atom_id res chain seq x y z
N MET A 1 -24.20 30.92 29.67
CA MET A 1 -23.20 30.79 28.59
C MET A 1 -23.08 29.30 28.23
N PRO A 2 -23.47 28.85 27.04
CA PRO A 2 -23.33 27.44 26.66
C PRO A 2 -21.88 27.14 26.34
N LYS A 3 -21.29 26.12 26.97
CA LYS A 3 -19.98 25.59 26.66
C LYS A 3 -20.06 24.92 25.29
N THR A 4 -19.46 25.53 24.26
CA THR A 4 -19.22 24.92 22.97
C THR A 4 -18.37 23.67 23.17
N ARG A 5 -18.99 22.49 23.08
CA ARG A 5 -18.28 21.22 22.88
C ARG A 5 -17.55 21.33 21.56
N HIS A 6 -16.27 21.63 21.62
CA HIS A 6 -15.39 21.36 20.50
C HIS A 6 -15.43 19.84 20.27
N ALA A 7 -16.19 19.44 19.26
CA ALA A 7 -16.08 18.10 18.71
C ALA A 7 -14.61 17.95 18.27
N ARG A 8 -13.79 17.29 19.09
CA ARG A 8 -12.51 16.78 18.64
C ARG A 8 -12.82 15.95 17.39
N ARG A 9 -12.45 16.42 16.21
CA ARG A 9 -12.26 15.57 15.06
C ARG A 9 -11.24 14.52 15.50
N ARG A 10 -11.73 13.36 15.92
CA ARG A 10 -10.92 12.17 16.02
C ARG A 10 -10.42 11.97 14.59
N THR A 11 -9.15 12.28 14.36
CA THR A 11 -8.44 11.75 13.20
C THR A 11 -8.41 10.25 13.44
N ASP A 12 -9.33 9.57 12.80
CA ASP A 12 -9.52 8.13 12.93
C ASP A 12 -8.36 7.48 12.15
N THR A 13 -7.21 7.39 12.82
CA THR A 13 -5.94 6.93 12.24
C THR A 13 -5.64 5.48 12.60
N GLY A 14 -6.39 4.90 13.54
CA GLY A 14 -6.22 3.53 14.03
C GLY A 14 -6.83 2.47 13.11
N PRO A 15 -6.74 1.18 13.50
CA PRO A 15 -7.28 0.07 12.73
C PRO A 15 -8.77 0.20 12.38
N ALA A 16 -9.58 0.81 13.24
CA ALA A 16 -10.98 1.11 12.96
C ALA A 16 -11.19 2.07 11.77
N SER A 17 -10.15 2.81 11.35
CA SER A 17 -10.22 3.73 10.19
C SER A 17 -10.46 3.01 8.86
N VAL A 18 -10.25 1.70 8.80
CA VAL A 18 -10.58 0.84 7.64
C VAL A 18 -12.07 0.97 7.28
N ALA A 19 -12.94 1.21 8.26
CA ALA A 19 -14.36 1.45 8.07
C ALA A 19 -14.69 2.74 7.29
N GLY A 20 -13.74 3.67 7.17
CA GLY A 20 -13.98 5.00 6.60
C GLY A 20 -14.40 4.97 5.14
N GLY A 21 -13.65 4.30 4.30
CA GLY A 21 -13.96 4.13 2.88
C GLY A 21 -15.33 3.47 2.64
N PRO A 22 -15.56 2.25 3.14
CA PRO A 22 -16.84 1.56 2.99
C PRO A 22 -18.05 2.38 3.46
N ARG A 23 -17.90 3.14 4.56
CA ARG A 23 -18.96 4.01 5.08
C ARG A 23 -19.27 5.18 4.13
N ILE A 24 -18.23 5.85 3.60
CA ILE A 24 -18.39 6.99 2.70
C ILE A 24 -19.00 6.58 1.37
N HIS A 25 -18.59 5.42 0.85
CA HIS A 25 -19.05 4.91 -0.45
C HIS A 25 -20.32 4.04 -0.38
N GLY A 26 -20.91 3.85 0.81
CA GLY A 26 -22.15 3.11 0.96
C GLY A 26 -22.03 1.60 0.72
N PHE A 27 -20.84 1.01 0.86
CA PHE A 27 -20.63 -0.44 0.69
C PHE A 27 -21.13 -1.27 1.88
N ALA A 28 -21.45 -0.64 3.00
CA ALA A 28 -22.02 -1.30 4.16
C ALA A 28 -23.43 -0.74 4.43
N THR A 29 -24.43 -1.62 4.53
CA THR A 29 -25.82 -1.25 4.75
C THR A 29 -26.14 -1.14 6.25
N ASN A 30 -25.37 -1.83 7.09
CA ASN A 30 -25.52 -1.84 8.55
C ASN A 30 -24.18 -1.98 9.25
N LYS A 31 -24.20 -1.99 10.58
CA LYS A 31 -22.99 -2.06 11.40
C LYS A 31 -22.26 -3.42 11.27
N ALA A 32 -23.01 -4.51 11.13
CA ALA A 32 -22.44 -5.86 11.01
C ALA A 32 -21.67 -6.02 9.70
N ASP A 33 -22.22 -5.54 8.57
CA ASP A 33 -21.51 -5.53 7.28
C ASP A 33 -20.21 -4.74 7.36
N LEU A 34 -20.25 -3.60 8.05
CA LEU A 34 -19.07 -2.75 8.21
C LEU A 34 -17.99 -3.44 9.05
N GLU A 35 -18.37 -4.11 10.14
CA GLU A 35 -17.44 -4.88 10.97
C GLU A 35 -16.83 -6.05 10.18
N GLU A 36 -17.61 -6.75 9.36
CA GLU A 36 -17.13 -7.82 8.50
C GLU A 36 -16.11 -7.32 7.46
N ILE A 37 -16.39 -6.18 6.81
CA ILE A 37 -15.45 -5.55 5.87
C ILE A 37 -14.14 -5.20 6.57
N VAL A 38 -14.20 -4.60 7.77
CA VAL A 38 -13.01 -4.22 8.55
C VAL A 38 -12.17 -5.46 8.89
N VAL A 39 -12.79 -6.49 9.46
CA VAL A 39 -12.10 -7.73 9.85
C VAL A 39 -11.47 -8.41 8.63
N THR A 40 -12.22 -8.54 7.55
CA THR A 40 -11.76 -9.18 6.32
C THR A 40 -10.58 -8.41 5.70
N SER A 41 -10.66 -7.08 5.67
CA SER A 41 -9.59 -6.25 5.11
C SER A 41 -8.32 -6.30 5.96
N LEU A 42 -8.45 -6.28 7.30
CA LEU A 42 -7.31 -6.42 8.20
C LEU A 42 -6.67 -7.82 8.12
N ARG A 43 -7.47 -8.87 7.94
CA ARG A 43 -6.97 -10.23 7.73
C ARG A 43 -6.21 -10.35 6.43
N ARG A 44 -6.75 -9.84 5.32
CA ARG A 44 -6.08 -9.82 4.00
C ARG A 44 -4.79 -9.01 4.00
N ALA A 45 -4.71 -7.96 4.81
CA ALA A 45 -3.48 -7.20 4.99
C ALA A 45 -2.50 -7.84 6.01
N GLY A 46 -2.78 -9.04 6.50
CA GLY A 46 -1.93 -9.73 7.49
C GLY A 46 -1.79 -8.99 8.81
N LEU A 47 -2.76 -8.14 9.17
CA LEU A 47 -2.67 -7.25 10.33
C LEU A 47 -3.63 -7.61 11.48
N TRP A 48 -4.67 -8.41 11.20
CA TRP A 48 -5.75 -8.68 12.16
C TRP A 48 -5.26 -9.19 13.51
N GLU A 49 -4.41 -10.22 13.53
CA GLU A 49 -3.94 -10.83 14.79
C GLU A 49 -3.14 -9.87 15.67
N GLU A 50 -2.52 -8.86 15.05
CA GLU A 50 -1.71 -7.87 15.75
C GLU A 50 -2.55 -6.70 16.33
N VAL A 51 -3.78 -6.48 15.82
CA VAL A 51 -4.57 -5.28 16.16
C VAL A 51 -5.98 -5.57 16.66
N LYS A 52 -6.47 -6.81 16.64
CA LYS A 52 -7.85 -7.17 16.99
C LYS A 52 -8.29 -6.67 18.36
N ASP A 53 -7.38 -6.64 19.35
CA ASP A 53 -7.67 -6.22 20.72
C ASP A 53 -7.50 -4.70 20.95
N ARG A 54 -7.07 -3.95 19.91
CA ARG A 54 -6.78 -2.51 19.98
C ARG A 54 -7.27 -1.72 18.76
N LEU A 55 -8.41 -2.11 18.21
CA LEU A 55 -8.97 -1.51 16.98
C LEU A 55 -9.21 0.01 17.09
N ASN A 56 -9.48 0.51 18.29
CA ASN A 56 -9.75 1.92 18.56
C ASN A 56 -8.51 2.73 18.99
N ASP A 57 -7.35 2.08 19.08
CA ASP A 57 -6.12 2.77 19.45
C ASP A 57 -5.61 3.63 18.29
N PRO A 58 -4.91 4.74 18.59
CA PRO A 58 -4.32 5.57 17.56
C PRO A 58 -3.31 4.80 16.70
N GLY A 59 -3.36 4.99 15.40
CA GLY A 59 -2.41 4.37 14.46
C GLY A 59 -0.95 4.79 14.68
N THR A 60 -0.70 5.88 15.41
CA THR A 60 0.64 6.33 15.80
C THR A 60 1.35 5.35 16.75
N GLY A 61 0.62 4.46 17.42
CA GLY A 61 1.18 3.39 18.24
C GLY A 61 1.59 2.13 17.47
N LEU A 62 1.37 2.12 16.15
CA LEU A 62 1.74 1.00 15.28
C LEU A 62 3.17 1.19 14.75
N SER A 63 3.89 0.08 14.51
CA SER A 63 5.17 0.11 13.80
C SER A 63 4.99 0.57 12.34
N GLY A 64 6.07 1.00 11.68
CA GLY A 64 6.02 1.43 10.28
C GLY A 64 5.40 0.38 9.35
N GLY A 65 5.80 -0.88 9.46
CA GLY A 65 5.23 -1.98 8.68
C GLY A 65 3.75 -2.25 9.00
N GLN A 66 3.33 -2.08 10.27
CA GLN A 66 1.91 -2.18 10.64
C GLN A 66 1.10 -1.02 10.06
N GLN A 67 1.64 0.20 10.09
CA GLN A 67 0.99 1.37 9.49
C GLN A 67 0.83 1.18 7.98
N GLN A 68 1.84 0.68 7.29
CA GLN A 68 1.78 0.42 5.86
C GLN A 68 0.72 -0.65 5.54
N ARG A 69 0.68 -1.78 6.27
CA ARG A 69 -0.36 -2.80 6.11
C ARG A 69 -1.76 -2.24 6.44
N LEU A 70 -1.87 -1.32 7.38
CA LEU A 70 -3.13 -0.62 7.66
C LEU A 70 -3.57 0.26 6.47
N CYS A 71 -2.64 0.97 5.82
CA CYS A 71 -2.94 1.72 4.61
C CYS A 71 -3.43 0.80 3.48
N ILE A 72 -2.82 -0.37 3.31
CA ILE A 72 -3.26 -1.37 2.34
C ILE A 72 -4.66 -1.91 2.72
N ALA A 73 -4.91 -2.25 4.00
CA ALA A 73 -6.22 -2.69 4.47
C ALA A 73 -7.32 -1.67 4.15
N ARG A 74 -7.03 -0.37 4.32
CA ARG A 74 -7.96 0.71 3.97
C ARG A 74 -8.22 0.81 2.47
N ALA A 75 -7.19 0.60 1.65
CA ALA A 75 -7.33 0.61 0.20
C ALA A 75 -8.19 -0.55 -0.32
N ILE A 76 -7.96 -1.78 0.18
CA ILE A 76 -8.70 -2.95 -0.28
C ILE A 76 -10.12 -3.06 0.30
N ALA A 77 -10.43 -2.32 1.36
CA ALA A 77 -11.77 -2.33 2.00
C ALA A 77 -12.89 -1.83 1.09
N VAL A 78 -12.57 -1.06 0.06
CA VAL A 78 -13.51 -0.57 -0.95
C VAL A 78 -13.54 -1.44 -2.21
N SER A 79 -12.86 -2.58 -2.19
CA SER A 79 -12.77 -3.53 -3.32
C SER A 79 -12.43 -2.84 -4.66
N PRO A 80 -11.32 -2.10 -4.76
CA PRO A 80 -10.96 -1.36 -5.96
C PRO A 80 -10.54 -2.31 -7.08
N GLU A 81 -10.59 -1.86 -8.33
CA GLU A 81 -10.00 -2.58 -9.47
C GLU A 81 -8.48 -2.38 -9.53
N VAL A 82 -8.02 -1.20 -9.13
CA VAL A 82 -6.61 -0.80 -9.18
C VAL A 82 -6.17 -0.24 -7.83
N ILE A 83 -5.01 -0.68 -7.36
CA ILE A 83 -4.35 -0.16 -6.15
C ILE A 83 -3.10 0.60 -6.59
N LEU A 84 -2.99 1.86 -6.16
CA LEU A 84 -1.79 2.67 -6.37
C LEU A 84 -0.99 2.72 -5.06
N MET A 85 0.30 2.39 -5.14
CA MET A 85 1.23 2.41 -4.02
C MET A 85 2.40 3.33 -4.37
N ASP A 86 2.64 4.32 -3.52
CA ASP A 86 3.76 5.24 -3.67
C ASP A 86 4.79 4.93 -2.57
N GLU A 87 5.99 4.49 -2.98
CA GLU A 87 7.10 4.13 -2.11
C GLU A 87 6.71 3.22 -0.92
N PRO A 88 6.04 2.07 -1.15
CA PRO A 88 5.42 1.30 -0.06
C PRO A 88 6.40 0.74 0.97
N CYS A 89 7.69 0.70 0.69
CA CYS A 89 8.71 0.16 1.58
C CYS A 89 9.84 1.12 1.94
N SER A 90 9.78 2.41 1.53
CA SER A 90 10.91 3.34 1.64
C SER A 90 11.40 3.61 3.07
N ALA A 91 10.53 3.48 4.07
CA ALA A 91 10.83 3.73 5.48
C ALA A 91 10.81 2.46 6.35
N LEU A 92 10.91 1.29 5.74
CA LEU A 92 10.79 0.01 6.43
C LEU A 92 12.14 -0.70 6.55
N ASP A 93 12.30 -1.45 7.64
CA ASP A 93 13.38 -2.41 7.78
C ASP A 93 13.22 -3.60 6.81
N PRO A 94 14.27 -4.40 6.59
CA PRO A 94 14.21 -5.52 5.63
C PRO A 94 13.13 -6.56 5.94
N ILE A 95 12.83 -6.82 7.22
CA ILE A 95 11.81 -7.82 7.62
C ILE A 95 10.41 -7.28 7.29
N ALA A 96 10.15 -6.02 7.63
CA ALA A 96 8.89 -5.37 7.31
C ALA A 96 8.71 -5.22 5.78
N THR A 97 9.79 -4.92 5.05
CA THR A 97 9.79 -4.87 3.57
C THR A 97 9.39 -6.21 2.98
N ALA A 98 10.00 -7.32 3.42
CA ALA A 98 9.66 -8.65 2.94
C ALA A 98 8.17 -8.97 3.13
N LYS A 99 7.61 -8.65 4.29
CA LYS A 99 6.17 -8.85 4.58
C LYS A 99 5.26 -8.03 3.65
N ILE A 100 5.67 -6.81 3.27
CA ILE A 100 4.89 -6.00 2.31
C ILE A 100 5.01 -6.58 0.91
N GLU A 101 6.19 -7.05 0.51
CA GLU A 101 6.41 -7.69 -0.80
C GLU A 101 5.60 -8.99 -0.93
N GLU A 102 5.57 -9.84 0.10
CA GLU A 102 4.72 -11.03 0.18
C GLU A 102 3.23 -10.66 0.06
N LEU A 103 2.79 -9.62 0.78
CA LEU A 103 1.42 -9.13 0.71
C LEU A 103 1.07 -8.61 -0.70
N ILE A 104 1.97 -7.91 -1.37
CA ILE A 104 1.80 -7.45 -2.75
C ILE A 104 1.61 -8.66 -3.68
N ASP A 105 2.41 -9.70 -3.50
CA ASP A 105 2.35 -10.94 -4.29
C ASP A 105 1.00 -11.65 -4.13
N GLU A 106 0.45 -11.71 -2.91
CA GLU A 106 -0.89 -12.24 -2.65
C GLU A 106 -2.00 -11.38 -3.25
N LEU A 107 -1.88 -10.05 -3.14
CA LEU A 107 -2.91 -9.12 -3.60
C LEU A 107 -3.01 -9.04 -5.13
N ARG A 108 -1.90 -9.22 -5.87
CA ARG A 108 -1.90 -9.17 -7.33
C ARG A 108 -2.77 -10.23 -8.00
N GLU A 109 -3.10 -11.31 -7.28
CA GLU A 109 -4.04 -12.34 -7.75
C GLU A 109 -5.46 -11.79 -7.96
N ARG A 110 -5.79 -10.65 -7.34
CA ARG A 110 -7.15 -10.07 -7.30
C ARG A 110 -7.21 -8.63 -7.76
N TYR A 111 -6.11 -7.89 -7.67
CA TYR A 111 -6.05 -6.46 -7.94
C TYR A 111 -4.98 -6.15 -8.98
N CYS A 112 -5.25 -5.18 -9.83
CA CYS A 112 -4.20 -4.54 -10.60
C CYS A 112 -3.42 -3.61 -9.66
N ILE A 113 -2.12 -3.83 -9.47
CA ILE A 113 -1.29 -3.04 -8.55
C ILE A 113 -0.30 -2.21 -9.38
N VAL A 114 -0.29 -0.91 -9.13
CA VAL A 114 0.70 0.02 -9.70
C VAL A 114 1.55 0.56 -8.55
N ILE A 115 2.86 0.35 -8.64
CA ILE A 115 3.82 0.75 -7.61
C ILE A 115 4.75 1.80 -8.19
N VAL A 116 4.93 2.91 -7.49
CA VAL A 116 6.03 3.86 -7.71
C VAL A 116 7.10 3.56 -6.68
N THR A 117 8.33 3.35 -7.13
CA THR A 117 9.48 3.13 -6.23
C THR A 117 10.78 3.57 -6.89
N HIS A 118 11.71 4.04 -6.10
CA HIS A 118 13.09 4.27 -6.51
C HIS A 118 14.00 3.05 -6.26
N SER A 119 13.47 2.01 -5.60
CA SER A 119 14.20 0.77 -5.34
C SER A 119 14.12 -0.18 -6.53
N MET A 120 15.19 -0.23 -7.31
CA MET A 120 15.31 -1.19 -8.42
C MET A 120 15.17 -2.63 -7.96
N ALA A 121 15.75 -2.95 -6.79
CA ALA A 121 15.67 -4.28 -6.22
C ALA A 121 14.23 -4.68 -5.87
N GLN A 122 13.42 -3.75 -5.35
CA GLN A 122 12.00 -3.98 -5.10
C GLN A 122 11.24 -4.16 -6.42
N ALA A 123 11.42 -3.26 -7.39
CA ALA A 123 10.77 -3.36 -8.70
C ALA A 123 11.06 -4.71 -9.37
N ALA A 124 12.32 -5.16 -9.34
CA ALA A 124 12.72 -6.44 -9.93
C ALA A 124 12.06 -7.65 -9.26
N ARG A 125 11.77 -7.59 -7.94
CA ARG A 125 11.17 -8.71 -7.21
C ARG A 125 9.66 -8.80 -7.36
N VAL A 126 8.95 -7.65 -7.30
CA VAL A 126 7.48 -7.66 -7.15
C VAL A 126 6.72 -7.38 -8.44
N SER A 127 7.34 -6.81 -9.47
CA SER A 127 6.62 -6.40 -10.67
C SER A 127 6.77 -7.39 -11.83
N GLN A 128 5.72 -7.52 -12.66
CA GLN A 128 5.73 -8.26 -13.92
C GLN A 128 6.10 -7.34 -15.09
N ARG A 129 5.78 -6.06 -14.97
CA ARG A 129 6.11 -5.02 -15.94
C ARG A 129 6.70 -3.82 -15.23
N THR A 130 7.70 -3.23 -15.82
CA THR A 130 8.38 -2.04 -15.30
C THR A 130 8.31 -0.92 -16.33
N ALA A 131 8.09 0.30 -15.84
CA ALA A 131 8.17 1.52 -16.62
C ALA A 131 9.22 2.45 -15.97
N PHE A 132 10.25 2.80 -16.74
CA PHE A 132 11.28 3.72 -16.27
C PHE A 132 10.95 5.15 -16.69
N PHE A 133 10.84 6.03 -15.71
CA PHE A 133 10.63 7.47 -15.91
C PHE A 133 11.87 8.25 -15.54
N HIS A 134 12.19 9.26 -16.34
CA HIS A 134 13.25 10.23 -16.05
C HIS A 134 12.78 11.64 -16.39
N LEU A 135 12.91 12.56 -15.44
CA LEU A 135 12.48 13.96 -15.56
C LEU A 135 11.05 14.11 -16.15
N GLY A 136 10.10 13.34 -15.62
CA GLY A 136 8.70 13.37 -16.02
C GLY A 136 8.38 12.74 -17.37
N ARG A 137 9.37 12.10 -18.04
CA ARG A 137 9.19 11.42 -19.32
C ARG A 137 9.33 9.92 -19.16
N LEU A 138 8.43 9.17 -19.79
CA LEU A 138 8.59 7.71 -19.93
C LEU A 138 9.76 7.45 -20.88
N VAL A 139 10.79 6.77 -20.37
CA VAL A 139 11.98 6.39 -21.15
C VAL A 139 11.79 5.02 -21.76
N GLU A 140 11.39 4.04 -20.96
CA GLU A 140 11.22 2.67 -21.39
C GLU A 140 10.13 1.95 -20.59
N THR A 141 9.44 1.00 -21.20
CA THR A 141 8.49 0.11 -20.52
C THR A 141 8.51 -1.27 -21.15
N GLY A 142 8.43 -2.31 -20.34
CA GLY A 142 8.45 -3.69 -20.83
C GLY A 142 8.25 -4.72 -19.70
N PRO A 143 8.38 -6.01 -20.01
CA PRO A 143 8.53 -7.05 -19.02
C PRO A 143 9.68 -6.72 -18.07
N THR A 144 9.49 -6.92 -16.77
CA THR A 144 10.51 -6.56 -15.76
C THR A 144 11.84 -7.25 -16.02
N GLU A 145 11.82 -8.53 -16.38
CA GLU A 145 13.02 -9.28 -16.70
C GLU A 145 13.81 -8.63 -17.84
N GLU A 146 13.14 -8.22 -18.94
CA GLU A 146 13.81 -7.57 -20.08
C GLU A 146 14.40 -6.21 -19.66
N ILE A 147 13.66 -5.40 -18.92
CA ILE A 147 14.11 -4.09 -18.45
C ILE A 147 15.38 -4.21 -17.60
N PHE A 148 15.47 -5.22 -16.73
CA PHE A 148 16.61 -5.35 -15.81
C PHE A 148 17.79 -6.16 -16.39
N THR A 149 17.58 -6.97 -17.41
CA THR A 149 18.67 -7.80 -18.00
C THR A 149 19.15 -7.31 -19.34
N ASN A 150 18.27 -6.80 -20.19
CA ASN A 150 18.59 -6.37 -21.55
C ASN A 150 17.73 -5.17 -22.00
N PRO A 151 17.85 -4.02 -21.31
CA PRO A 151 17.10 -2.83 -21.69
C PRO A 151 17.48 -2.33 -23.08
N ARG A 152 16.51 -1.80 -23.83
CA ARG A 152 16.71 -1.26 -25.18
C ARG A 152 17.26 0.16 -25.15
N GLU A 153 16.92 0.91 -24.12
CA GLU A 153 17.32 2.30 -23.96
C GLU A 153 18.61 2.40 -23.15
N ARG A 154 19.61 3.10 -23.70
CA ARG A 154 20.90 3.30 -23.01
C ARG A 154 20.73 3.97 -21.64
N ARG A 155 19.78 4.90 -21.51
CA ARG A 155 19.49 5.58 -20.24
C ARG A 155 18.99 4.61 -19.16
N THR A 156 18.18 3.64 -19.57
CA THR A 156 17.72 2.57 -18.67
C THR A 156 18.92 1.74 -18.20
N LEU A 157 19.80 1.35 -19.13
CA LEU A 157 21.01 0.59 -18.81
C LEU A 157 21.92 1.37 -17.86
N ASP A 158 22.17 2.66 -18.12
CA ASP A 158 23.03 3.51 -17.32
C ASP A 158 22.45 3.66 -15.88
N TYR A 159 21.12 3.78 -15.77
CA TYR A 159 20.43 3.84 -14.46
C TYR A 159 20.59 2.53 -13.68
N ILE A 160 20.30 1.38 -14.29
CA ILE A 160 20.38 0.06 -13.65
C ILE A 160 21.80 -0.28 -13.24
N THR A 161 22.80 0.12 -14.04
CA THR A 161 24.22 -0.15 -13.75
C THR A 161 24.87 0.89 -12.83
N GLY A 162 24.11 1.86 -12.35
CA GLY A 162 24.63 2.93 -11.48
C GLY A 162 25.57 3.92 -12.17
N ARG A 163 25.53 3.99 -13.51
CA ARG A 163 26.34 4.91 -14.34
C ARG A 163 25.59 6.19 -14.69
N PHE A 164 24.51 6.43 -14.01
CA PHE A 164 23.66 7.60 -14.22
C PHE A 164 24.26 8.79 -13.47
N GLY A 165 24.91 9.71 -14.18
CA GLY A 165 25.54 10.91 -13.66
C GLY A 165 25.73 11.93 -14.77
#